data_a6a0d23aa08dcb3428a102205b79be66
#
_entry.id   a6a0d23aa08dcb3428a102205b79be66
#
_cell.length_a   1.000
_cell.length_b   1.000
_cell.length_c   1.000
_cell.angle_alpha   90.00
_cell.angle_beta   90.00
_cell.angle_gamma   90.00
#
_symmetry.space_group_name_H-M   'P 1'
#
loop_
_entity.id
_entity.type
_entity.pdbx_description
1 polymer ?
#
loop_
_entity_poly.entity_id
_entity_poly.type
_entity_poly.pdbx_seq_one_letter_code
_entity_poly.pdbx_strand_id
1 'polypeptide(L)' 'MATGTVKFFNATKGFGFIAPQDGSKDIFVHISAVERAGMKSLAENQQVSFDSERGSDGRFSAINLKAV' A
#
# COMPACT_ATOMS: atom_id res chain seq x y z
N MET A 1 4.73 -1.52 12.36
CA MET A 1 4.25 -1.93 11.04
C MET A 1 2.79 -2.35 11.15
N ALA A 2 2.01 -1.93 10.17
CA ALA A 2 0.61 -2.33 10.11
C ALA A 2 0.44 -3.41 9.05
N THR A 3 -0.66 -4.14 9.13
CA THR A 3 -1.00 -5.15 8.12
C THR A 3 -2.34 -4.76 7.51
N GLY A 4 -2.49 -5.01 6.23
CA GLY A 4 -3.73 -4.72 5.54
C GLY A 4 -3.92 -5.61 4.34
N THR A 5 -5.07 -5.45 3.69
CA THR A 5 -5.42 -6.19 2.49
C THR A 5 -5.51 -5.23 1.32
N VAL A 6 -4.87 -5.59 0.21
CA VAL A 6 -4.92 -4.77 -1.00
C VAL A 6 -6.34 -4.78 -1.53
N LYS A 7 -6.97 -3.63 -1.58
CA LYS A 7 -8.31 -3.49 -2.14
C LYS A 7 -8.27 -3.38 -3.65
N PHE A 8 -7.30 -2.62 -4.14
CA PHE A 8 -7.20 -2.29 -5.55
C PHE A 8 -5.77 -1.87 -5.83
N PHE A 9 -5.24 -2.28 -6.94
CA PHE A 9 -3.95 -1.78 -7.40
C PHE A 9 -3.93 -1.78 -8.92
N ASN A 10 -3.49 -0.66 -9.50
CA ASN A 10 -3.39 -0.51 -10.94
C ASN A 10 -1.95 -0.12 -11.29
N ALA A 11 -1.17 -1.08 -11.78
CA ALA A 11 0.23 -0.85 -12.13
C ALA A 11 0.37 0.12 -13.30
N THR A 12 -0.60 0.16 -14.19
CA THR A 12 -0.57 1.07 -15.33
C THR A 12 -0.71 2.52 -14.88
N LYS A 13 -1.61 2.78 -13.95
CA LYS A 13 -1.78 4.11 -13.37
C LYS A 13 -0.76 4.39 -12.28
N GLY A 14 -0.17 3.35 -11.71
CA GLY A 14 0.89 3.50 -10.73
C GLY A 14 0.44 3.72 -9.31
N PHE A 15 -0.76 3.30 -8.93
CA PHE A 15 -1.23 3.46 -7.56
C PHE A 15 -2.30 2.44 -7.20
N GLY A 16 -2.57 2.36 -5.92
CA GLY A 16 -3.62 1.48 -5.41
C GLY A 16 -4.00 1.87 -3.99
N PHE A 17 -4.81 1.05 -3.36
CA PHE A 17 -5.28 1.28 -1.99
C PHE A 17 -5.21 -0.01 -1.19
N ILE A 18 -4.86 0.15 0.08
CA ILE A 18 -4.78 -0.95 1.04
C ILE A 18 -5.78 -0.65 2.15
N ALA A 19 -6.58 -1.64 2.50
CA ALA A 19 -7.51 -1.55 3.63
C ALA A 19 -6.80 -2.09 4.87
N PRO A 20 -6.46 -1.21 5.84
CA PRO A 20 -5.80 -1.67 7.07
C PRO A 20 -6.69 -2.62 7.86
N GLN A 21 -6.07 -3.60 8.54
CA GLN A 21 -6.81 -4.58 9.32
C GLN A 21 -7.53 -3.98 10.52
N ASP A 22 -7.04 -2.85 11.01
CA ASP A 22 -7.62 -2.22 12.19
C ASP A 22 -8.91 -1.44 11.89
N GLY A 23 -9.38 -1.49 10.65
CA GLY A 23 -10.59 -0.79 10.26
C GLY A 23 -10.42 0.68 9.94
N SER A 24 -9.18 1.16 9.87
CA SER A 24 -8.88 2.53 9.48
C SER A 24 -9.24 2.77 8.02
N LYS A 25 -9.21 4.03 7.60
CA LYS A 25 -9.45 4.39 6.22
C LYS A 25 -8.41 3.79 5.30
N ASP A 26 -8.79 3.54 4.06
CA ASP A 26 -7.89 3.01 3.05
C ASP A 26 -6.63 3.89 2.94
N ILE A 27 -5.50 3.24 2.76
CA ILE A 27 -4.21 3.92 2.61
C ILE A 27 -3.79 3.84 1.16
N PHE A 28 -3.38 4.98 0.62
CA PHE A 28 -2.86 5.07 -0.73
C PHE A 28 -1.49 4.39 -0.81
N VAL A 29 -1.25 3.66 -1.90
CA VAL A 29 0.06 3.08 -2.16
C VAL A 29 0.47 3.43 -3.59
N HIS A 30 1.67 3.99 -3.73
CA HIS A 30 2.21 4.32 -5.04
C HIS A 30 3.11 3.20 -5.55
N ILE A 31 3.19 3.04 -6.87
CA ILE A 31 4.00 1.97 -7.46
C ILE A 31 5.47 2.06 -7.06
N SER A 32 5.98 3.25 -6.80
CA SER A 32 7.36 3.41 -6.35
C SER A 32 7.61 2.68 -5.03
N ALA A 33 6.63 2.68 -4.12
CA ALA A 33 6.75 1.94 -2.86
C ALA A 33 6.77 0.43 -3.11
N VAL A 34 5.97 -0.03 -4.07
CA VAL A 34 5.95 -1.44 -4.45
C VAL A 34 7.29 -1.86 -5.03
N GLU A 35 7.84 -1.05 -5.90
CA GLU A 35 9.14 -1.33 -6.53
C GLU A 35 10.27 -1.33 -5.50
N ARG A 36 10.24 -0.40 -4.55
CA ARG A 36 11.23 -0.36 -3.46
C ARG A 36 11.19 -1.61 -2.61
N ALA A 37 10.04 -2.21 -2.49
CA ALA A 37 9.87 -3.45 -1.73
C ALA A 37 10.32 -4.69 -2.53
N GLY A 38 10.75 -4.51 -3.77
CA GLY A 38 11.16 -5.60 -4.62
C GLY A 38 10.02 -6.32 -5.31
N MET A 39 8.84 -5.73 -5.28
CA MET A 39 7.65 -6.31 -5.91
C MET A 39 7.36 -5.61 -7.23
N LYS A 40 6.71 -6.32 -8.14
CA LYS A 40 6.32 -5.73 -9.44
C LYS A 40 4.94 -5.09 -9.38
N SER A 41 4.05 -5.69 -8.62
CA SER A 41 2.68 -5.20 -8.46
C SER A 41 2.07 -5.86 -7.24
N LEU A 42 0.87 -5.42 -6.90
CA LEU A 42 0.11 -6.01 -5.81
C LEU A 42 -1.14 -6.68 -6.39
N ALA A 43 -1.46 -7.85 -5.88
CA ALA A 43 -2.67 -8.55 -6.29
C ALA A 43 -3.84 -8.08 -5.44
N GLU A 44 -5.02 -8.07 -6.02
CA GLU A 44 -6.25 -7.77 -5.30
C GLU A 44 -6.45 -8.81 -4.19
N ASN A 45 -6.82 -8.34 -3.00
CA ASN A 45 -6.99 -9.16 -1.79
C ASN A 45 -5.70 -9.74 -1.21
N GLN A 46 -4.55 -9.31 -1.73
CA GLN A 46 -3.27 -9.73 -1.16
C GLN A 46 -3.06 -9.07 0.19
N GLN A 47 -2.54 -9.83 1.16
CA GLN A 47 -2.19 -9.27 2.46
C GLN A 47 -0.74 -8.80 2.44
N VAL A 48 -0.54 -7.59 2.97
CA VAL A 48 0.79 -6.98 3.03
C VAL A 48 0.95 -6.29 4.37
N SER A 49 2.19 -6.21 4.83
CA SER A 49 2.53 -5.33 5.93
C SER A 49 3.15 -4.06 5.36
N PHE A 50 2.98 -2.97 6.07
CA PHE A 50 3.45 -1.68 5.60
C PHE A 50 3.60 -0.70 6.75
N ASP A 51 4.35 0.36 6.50
CA ASP A 51 4.37 1.53 7.35
C ASP A 51 3.60 2.64 6.66
N SER A 52 3.01 3.53 7.42
CA SER A 52 2.34 4.69 6.84
C SER A 52 3.25 5.91 6.98
N GLU A 53 3.24 6.74 5.95
CA GLU A 53 4.02 7.96 5.94
C GLU A 53 3.12 9.10 5.49
N ARG A 54 3.21 10.22 6.19
CA ARG A 54 2.43 11.40 5.83
C ARG A 54 3.17 12.17 4.75
N GLY A 55 2.52 12.39 3.62
CA GLY A 55 3.07 13.17 2.54
C GLY A 55 2.95 14.66 2.78
N SER A 56 3.59 15.44 1.90
CA SER A 56 3.57 16.89 1.98
C SER A 56 2.16 17.48 1.82
N ASP A 57 1.29 16.76 1.18
CA ASP A 57 -0.11 17.17 0.98
C ASP A 57 -1.01 16.77 2.14
N GLY A 58 -0.45 16.18 3.19
CA GLY A 58 -1.21 15.74 4.36
C GLY A 58 -1.83 14.38 4.22
N ARG A 59 -1.64 13.69 3.11
CA ARG A 59 -2.17 12.35 2.90
C ARG A 59 -1.19 11.29 3.38
N PHE A 60 -1.74 10.21 3.90
CA PHE A 60 -0.93 9.07 4.28
C PHE A 60 -0.77 8.12 3.10
N SER A 61 0.43 7.56 2.96
CA SER A 61 0.71 6.55 1.96
C SER A 61 1.45 5.38 2.59
N ALA A 62 1.29 4.21 1.99
CA ALA A 62 1.97 3.01 2.47
C ALA A 62 3.38 2.97 1.92
N ILE A 63 4.33 2.67 2.80
CA ILE A 63 5.73 2.50 2.45
C ILE A 63 6.26 1.23 3.11
N ASN A 64 7.46 0.83 2.74
CA ASN A 64 8.11 -0.36 3.32
C ASN A 64 7.21 -1.59 3.25
N LEU A 65 6.64 -1.81 2.07
CA LEU A 65 5.71 -2.91 1.85
C LEU A 65 6.43 -4.25 1.97
N LYS A 66 5.72 -5.22 2.52
CA LYS A 66 6.24 -6.57 2.67
C LYS A 66 5.11 -7.56 2.52
N ALA A 67 5.32 -8.60 1.73
CA ALA A 67 4.33 -9.67 1.63
C ALA A 67 4.22 -10.40 2.96
N VAL A 68 3.00 -10.71 3.33
CA VAL A 68 2.75 -11.43 4.58
C VAL A 68 2.63 -12.92 4.31
#